data_ad5790f84b58da738be434e29fb1305f
#
_entry.id   ad5790f84b58da738be434e29fb1305f
#
_cell.length_a   1.000
_cell.length_b   1.000
_cell.length_c   1.000
_cell.angle_alpha   90.00
_cell.angle_beta   90.00
_cell.angle_gamma   90.00
#
_symmetry.space_group_name_H-M   'P 1'
#
loop_
_entity.id
_entity.type
_entity.pdbx_description
1 polymer ?
#
loop_
_entity_poly.entity_id
_entity_poly.type
_entity_poly.pdbx_seq_one_letter_code
_entity_poly.pdbx_strand_id
1 'polypeptide(L)'
;MTANPSATTVLDTAAMLALLEPLTSLVIEAGAAICAVRCGAVNVDEKSDGSPVTQADLAADHVLVNGLARLCPNVRTLSEERTGDVNFAFDGSFFLIDPLDGTKEFIAGRDEFTVNLALVTHGVPMLGIVGAPALGLIWRGVVGHGAERLTIGDGTSVPAVEPIRTRPLPPVGSPWNAAVSRSHGDPRTETFIAQRPHVCRRVLGSAVKFAHVADGQIDIYPRLSPTSEWDVGAGHALVVAAGGKVTDSKGKPLRFGTSPDNFIVPEFIAWGDASAAP
;
A
#
# COMPACT_ATOMS: atom_id res chain seq x y z
N MET A 1 34.95 -11.83 -15.98
CA MET A 1 33.70 -12.48 -16.39
C MET A 1 32.60 -11.47 -16.10
N THR A 2 32.17 -10.74 -17.10
CA THR A 2 31.08 -9.74 -16.99
C THR A 2 29.78 -10.52 -16.87
N ALA A 3 29.10 -10.38 -15.72
CA ALA A 3 27.77 -10.95 -15.54
C ALA A 3 26.84 -10.37 -16.61
N ASN A 4 26.25 -11.25 -17.40
CA ASN A 4 25.21 -10.97 -18.37
C ASN A 4 24.08 -10.21 -17.64
N PRO A 5 23.48 -9.11 -18.19
CA PRO A 5 22.35 -8.45 -17.55
C PRO A 5 21.25 -9.50 -17.40
N SER A 6 20.91 -9.80 -16.14
CA SER A 6 20.01 -10.87 -15.75
C SER A 6 18.70 -10.79 -16.52
N ALA A 7 18.26 -11.94 -17.04
CA ALA A 7 16.92 -12.11 -17.60
C ALA A 7 15.90 -11.50 -16.63
N THR A 8 15.02 -10.68 -17.18
CA THR A 8 13.92 -10.06 -16.43
C THR A 8 13.07 -11.14 -15.74
N THR A 9 13.08 -11.20 -14.43
CA THR A 9 12.30 -12.18 -13.67
C THR A 9 10.83 -11.80 -13.71
N VAL A 10 9.99 -12.73 -14.11
CA VAL A 10 8.52 -12.59 -14.03
C VAL A 10 7.99 -13.68 -13.11
N LEU A 11 7.35 -13.27 -12.03
CA LEU A 11 6.67 -14.20 -11.13
C LEU A 11 5.25 -14.47 -11.62
N ASP A 12 4.91 -15.74 -11.76
CA ASP A 12 3.56 -16.17 -12.09
C ASP A 12 2.66 -16.20 -10.86
N THR A 13 1.39 -16.47 -11.07
CA THR A 13 0.39 -16.50 -9.99
C THR A 13 0.68 -17.59 -8.94
N ALA A 14 1.19 -18.74 -9.34
CA ALA A 14 1.51 -19.82 -8.41
C ALA A 14 2.65 -19.40 -7.47
N ALA A 15 3.68 -18.75 -8.01
CA ALA A 15 4.77 -18.17 -7.23
C ALA A 15 4.26 -17.07 -6.27
N MET A 16 3.36 -16.20 -6.74
CA MET A 16 2.76 -15.16 -5.89
C MET A 16 1.99 -15.74 -4.72
N LEU A 17 1.18 -16.78 -4.94
CA LEU A 17 0.45 -17.47 -3.87
C LEU A 17 1.38 -18.16 -2.89
N ALA A 18 2.45 -18.78 -3.36
CA ALA A 18 3.45 -19.41 -2.49
C ALA A 18 4.23 -18.39 -1.64
N LEU A 19 4.37 -17.17 -2.13
CA LEU A 19 5.04 -16.08 -1.42
C LEU A 19 4.14 -15.35 -0.41
N LEU A 20 2.83 -15.53 -0.46
CA LEU A 20 1.90 -14.72 0.35
C LEU A 20 2.18 -14.85 1.86
N GLU A 21 2.35 -16.08 2.37
CA GLU A 21 2.64 -16.30 3.79
C GLU A 21 4.05 -15.81 4.19
N PRO A 22 5.14 -16.14 3.46
CA PRO A 22 6.47 -15.60 3.78
C PRO A 22 6.53 -14.07 3.76
N LEU A 23 5.87 -13.42 2.80
CA LEU A 23 5.82 -11.95 2.71
C LEU A 23 4.97 -11.35 3.84
N THR A 24 3.89 -12.02 4.24
CA THR A 24 3.07 -11.59 5.39
C THR A 24 3.89 -11.63 6.68
N SER A 25 4.64 -12.72 6.91
CA SER A 25 5.54 -12.83 8.06
C SER A 25 6.57 -11.70 8.08
N LEU A 26 7.12 -11.35 6.91
CA LEU A 26 8.09 -10.27 6.79
C LEU A 26 7.47 -8.90 7.14
N VAL A 27 6.23 -8.64 6.72
CA VAL A 27 5.49 -7.42 7.09
C VAL A 27 5.20 -7.37 8.59
N ILE A 28 4.90 -8.51 9.22
CA ILE A 28 4.74 -8.61 10.70
C ILE A 28 6.05 -8.26 11.40
N GLU A 29 7.19 -8.83 10.96
CA GLU A 29 8.51 -8.53 11.53
C GLU A 29 8.85 -7.05 11.40
N ALA A 30 8.61 -6.44 10.23
CA ALA A 30 8.81 -5.00 10.02
C ALA A 30 7.92 -4.16 10.94
N GLY A 31 6.65 -4.53 11.07
CA GLY A 31 5.72 -3.87 11.99
C GLY A 31 6.15 -3.96 13.44
N ALA A 32 6.69 -5.11 13.87
CA ALA A 32 7.24 -5.28 15.21
C ALA A 32 8.46 -4.38 15.46
N ALA A 33 9.34 -4.22 14.45
CA ALA A 33 10.48 -3.32 14.53
C ALA A 33 10.03 -1.85 14.71
N ILE A 34 9.00 -1.42 13.98
CA ILE A 34 8.41 -0.07 14.14
C ILE A 34 7.87 0.11 15.56
N CYS A 35 7.08 -0.83 16.05
CA CYS A 35 6.48 -0.76 17.40
C CYS A 35 7.54 -0.76 18.50
N ALA A 36 8.66 -1.46 18.32
CA ALA A 36 9.76 -1.44 19.26
C ALA A 36 10.42 -0.05 19.38
N VAL A 37 10.58 0.66 18.26
CA VAL A 37 11.07 2.06 18.28
C VAL A 37 10.05 2.98 18.93
N ARG A 38 8.75 2.78 18.68
CA ARG A 38 7.67 3.61 19.26
C ARG A 38 7.65 3.59 20.79
N CYS A 39 8.07 2.50 21.42
CA CYS A 39 8.15 2.39 22.87
C CYS A 39 9.31 3.20 23.49
N GLY A 40 10.23 3.71 22.69
CA GLY A 40 11.39 4.50 23.11
C GLY A 40 11.28 6.00 22.79
N ALA A 41 12.39 6.70 22.88
CA ALA A 41 12.49 8.07 22.39
C ALA A 41 12.60 8.04 20.85
N VAL A 42 11.67 8.67 20.17
CA VAL A 42 11.67 8.75 18.70
C VAL A 42 12.56 9.92 18.28
N ASN A 43 13.70 9.61 17.64
CA ASN A 43 14.49 10.61 16.95
C ASN A 43 13.93 10.81 15.54
N VAL A 44 13.75 12.06 15.16
CA VAL A 44 13.23 12.45 13.85
C VAL A 44 14.33 13.18 13.10
N ASP A 45 14.69 12.67 11.94
CA ASP A 45 15.55 13.33 10.97
C ASP A 45 14.71 13.84 9.79
N GLU A 46 15.30 14.68 8.94
CA GLU A 46 14.62 15.24 7.77
C GLU A 46 15.33 14.74 6.49
N LYS A 47 14.57 14.18 5.56
CA LYS A 47 15.07 13.79 4.24
C LYS A 47 15.38 15.02 3.38
N SER A 48 16.11 14.85 2.29
CA SER A 48 16.47 15.93 1.36
C SER A 48 15.27 16.66 0.73
N ASP A 49 14.11 16.02 0.70
CA ASP A 49 12.84 16.57 0.21
C ASP A 49 11.99 17.23 1.31
N GLY A 50 12.50 17.30 2.53
CA GLY A 50 11.81 17.88 3.70
C GLY A 50 10.81 16.96 4.38
N SER A 51 10.68 15.70 3.95
CA SER A 51 9.84 14.71 4.64
C SER A 51 10.55 14.18 5.89
N PRO A 52 9.81 13.87 6.98
CA PRO A 52 10.41 13.27 8.16
C PRO A 52 10.76 11.80 7.90
N VAL A 53 11.90 11.38 8.48
CA VAL A 53 12.29 9.98 8.58
C VAL A 53 12.67 9.68 10.02
N THR A 54 12.37 8.50 10.50
CA THR A 54 12.69 8.07 11.86
C THR A 54 13.52 6.78 11.84
N GLN A 55 14.06 6.41 12.99
CA GLN A 55 14.70 5.10 13.15
C GLN A 55 13.73 3.93 12.89
N ALA A 56 12.41 4.15 13.00
CA ALA A 56 11.41 3.15 12.71
C ALA A 56 11.32 2.84 11.21
N ASP A 57 11.38 3.88 10.36
CA ASP A 57 11.41 3.73 8.88
C ASP A 57 12.62 2.89 8.48
N LEU A 58 13.80 3.23 8.97
CA LEU A 58 15.06 2.54 8.66
C LEU A 58 15.10 1.10 9.20
N ALA A 59 14.55 0.86 10.39
CA ALA A 59 14.50 -0.49 10.97
C ALA A 59 13.57 -1.39 10.15
N ALA A 60 12.40 -0.89 9.76
CA ALA A 60 11.46 -1.63 8.91
C ALA A 60 12.04 -1.86 7.50
N ASP A 61 12.67 -0.85 6.89
CA ASP A 61 13.35 -0.99 5.60
C ASP A 61 14.41 -2.10 5.64
N HIS A 62 15.24 -2.11 6.68
CA HIS A 62 16.27 -3.15 6.86
C HIS A 62 15.66 -4.56 6.91
N VAL A 63 14.59 -4.75 7.66
CA VAL A 63 13.87 -6.03 7.76
C VAL A 63 13.33 -6.44 6.39
N LEU A 64 12.59 -5.54 5.72
CA LEU A 64 11.94 -5.82 4.43
C LEU A 64 12.96 -6.14 3.34
N VAL A 65 13.94 -5.26 3.11
CA VAL A 65 14.92 -5.43 2.02
C VAL A 65 15.74 -6.71 2.20
N ASN A 66 16.24 -6.98 3.41
CA ASN A 66 17.01 -8.20 3.66
C ASN A 66 16.15 -9.48 3.56
N GLY A 67 14.89 -9.41 4.01
CA GLY A 67 13.94 -10.50 3.86
C GLY A 67 13.63 -10.80 2.41
N LEU A 68 13.31 -9.77 1.61
CA LEU A 68 13.04 -9.90 0.18
C LEU A 68 14.25 -10.44 -0.60
N ALA A 69 15.45 -9.98 -0.29
CA ALA A 69 16.68 -10.49 -0.91
C ALA A 69 16.93 -11.98 -0.61
N ARG A 70 16.49 -12.48 0.55
CA ARG A 70 16.57 -13.93 0.88
C ARG A 70 15.47 -14.73 0.19
N LEU A 71 14.22 -14.22 0.19
CA LEU A 71 13.07 -14.92 -0.38
C LEU A 71 13.10 -14.93 -1.92
N CYS A 72 13.50 -13.83 -2.51
CA CYS A 72 13.44 -13.62 -3.97
C CYS A 72 14.69 -12.89 -4.48
N PRO A 73 15.89 -13.52 -4.44
CA PRO A 73 17.18 -12.86 -4.75
C PRO A 73 17.27 -12.31 -6.18
N ASN A 74 16.43 -12.80 -7.09
CA ASN A 74 16.41 -12.38 -8.49
C ASN A 74 15.32 -11.35 -8.80
N VAL A 75 14.55 -10.91 -7.80
CA VAL A 75 13.49 -9.89 -7.94
C VAL A 75 14.00 -8.61 -7.29
N ARG A 76 14.00 -7.52 -8.05
CA ARG A 76 14.44 -6.20 -7.55
C ARG A 76 13.45 -5.65 -6.53
N THR A 77 13.95 -4.79 -5.64
CA THR A 77 13.12 -4.06 -4.67
C THR A 77 13.32 -2.56 -4.88
N LEU A 78 12.21 -1.83 -4.99
CA LEU A 78 12.14 -0.38 -4.90
C LEU A 78 11.58 -0.03 -3.53
N SER A 79 12.36 0.63 -2.70
CA SER A 79 11.97 1.12 -1.38
C SER A 79 11.96 2.64 -1.36
N GLU A 80 11.01 3.25 -0.65
CA GLU A 80 11.00 4.68 -0.37
C GLU A 80 12.34 5.17 0.19
N GLU A 81 12.97 4.39 1.06
CA GLU A 81 14.21 4.77 1.76
C GLU A 81 15.46 4.61 0.89
N ARG A 82 15.34 4.09 -0.35
CA ARG A 82 16.48 3.76 -1.23
C ARG A 82 16.31 4.24 -2.67
N THR A 83 15.58 5.32 -2.89
CA THR A 83 15.28 5.83 -4.25
C THR A 83 16.47 6.52 -4.92
N GLY A 84 17.48 7.00 -4.17
CA GLY A 84 18.59 7.80 -4.69
C GLY A 84 19.50 7.11 -5.71
N ASP A 85 19.50 5.79 -5.77
CA ASP A 85 20.40 4.99 -6.61
C ASP A 85 19.70 4.32 -7.82
N VAL A 86 18.42 4.63 -8.06
CA VAL A 86 17.63 3.98 -9.11
C VAL A 86 17.77 4.68 -10.44
N ASN A 87 18.62 4.12 -11.33
CA ASN A 87 18.87 4.62 -12.69
C ASN A 87 18.33 3.71 -13.81
N PHE A 88 17.30 2.90 -13.52
CA PHE A 88 16.79 1.92 -14.48
C PHE A 88 15.27 1.75 -14.39
N ALA A 89 14.64 1.39 -15.51
CA ALA A 89 13.25 0.99 -15.54
C ALA A 89 13.07 -0.40 -14.89
N PHE A 90 11.94 -0.61 -14.22
CA PHE A 90 11.57 -1.90 -13.66
C PHE A 90 10.76 -2.70 -14.69
N ASP A 91 11.44 -3.58 -15.41
CA ASP A 91 10.80 -4.55 -16.29
C ASP A 91 10.52 -5.86 -15.55
N GLY A 92 9.45 -6.57 -15.91
CA GLY A 92 9.07 -7.83 -15.30
C GLY A 92 8.45 -7.66 -13.93
N SER A 93 8.91 -8.45 -12.94
CA SER A 93 8.42 -8.36 -11.56
C SER A 93 9.42 -7.61 -10.68
N PHE A 94 8.91 -6.77 -9.78
CA PHE A 94 9.69 -6.11 -8.74
C PHE A 94 8.84 -5.90 -7.48
N PHE A 95 9.48 -5.84 -6.33
CA PHE A 95 8.84 -5.43 -5.08
C PHE A 95 8.86 -3.91 -4.96
N LEU A 96 7.74 -3.37 -4.51
CA LEU A 96 7.56 -1.96 -4.21
C LEU A 96 7.15 -1.85 -2.75
N ILE A 97 7.95 -1.17 -1.93
CA ILE A 97 7.74 -1.13 -0.49
C ILE A 97 7.78 0.30 0.04
N ASP A 98 6.87 0.55 0.99
CA ASP A 98 6.93 1.66 1.91
C ASP A 98 7.08 1.07 3.32
N PRO A 99 8.26 1.20 3.92
CA PRO A 99 8.52 0.64 5.25
C PRO A 99 7.66 1.22 6.36
N LEU A 100 7.31 2.51 6.27
CA LEU A 100 6.44 3.19 7.23
C LEU A 100 5.64 4.31 6.55
N ASP A 101 4.54 3.97 5.89
CA ASP A 101 3.58 4.97 5.41
C ASP A 101 2.85 5.60 6.60
N GLY A 102 2.85 6.92 6.63
CA GLY A 102 2.27 7.69 7.71
C GLY A 102 3.26 8.03 8.82
N THR A 103 4.51 8.37 8.49
CA THR A 103 5.53 8.83 9.46
C THR A 103 5.03 10.01 10.30
N LYS A 104 4.20 10.91 9.74
CA LYS A 104 3.56 12.01 10.49
C LYS A 104 2.58 11.51 11.54
N GLU A 105 1.79 10.49 11.22
CA GLU A 105 0.87 9.82 12.15
C GLU A 105 1.64 9.11 13.24
N PHE A 106 2.71 8.41 12.89
CA PHE A 106 3.61 7.74 13.84
C PHE A 106 4.23 8.72 14.85
N ILE A 107 4.83 9.83 14.36
CA ILE A 107 5.42 10.88 15.20
C ILE A 107 4.38 11.53 16.11
N ALA A 108 3.14 11.70 15.60
CA ALA A 108 2.03 12.25 16.37
C ALA A 108 1.40 11.25 17.38
N GLY A 109 1.97 10.04 17.53
CA GLY A 109 1.49 9.02 18.46
C GLY A 109 0.17 8.36 18.06
N ARG A 110 -0.23 8.45 16.78
CA ARG A 110 -1.44 7.82 16.24
C ARG A 110 -1.16 6.39 15.80
N ASP A 111 -2.23 5.57 15.69
CA ASP A 111 -2.12 4.16 15.34
C ASP A 111 -2.30 3.89 13.83
N GLU A 112 -2.65 4.93 13.05
CA GLU A 112 -2.93 4.84 11.62
C GLU A 112 -1.67 5.01 10.77
N PHE A 113 -0.66 4.15 10.96
CA PHE A 113 0.50 4.02 10.10
C PHE A 113 0.62 2.58 9.60
N THR A 114 1.21 2.39 8.42
CA THR A 114 1.23 1.08 7.78
C THR A 114 2.61 0.70 7.23
N VAL A 115 2.83 -0.60 7.10
CA VAL A 115 3.89 -1.21 6.28
C VAL A 115 3.23 -1.65 4.98
N ASN A 116 3.70 -1.14 3.84
CA ASN A 116 3.14 -1.45 2.55
C ASN A 116 4.13 -2.28 1.72
N LEU A 117 3.68 -3.43 1.23
CA LEU A 117 4.45 -4.30 0.34
C LEU A 117 3.61 -4.70 -0.87
N ALA A 118 4.08 -4.38 -2.06
CA ALA A 118 3.48 -4.83 -3.31
C ALA A 118 4.47 -5.64 -4.14
N LEU A 119 3.95 -6.62 -4.89
CA LEU A 119 4.64 -7.21 -6.04
C LEU A 119 3.98 -6.66 -7.30
N VAL A 120 4.77 -5.95 -8.08
CA VAL A 120 4.36 -5.38 -9.37
C VAL A 120 4.91 -6.26 -10.48
N THR A 121 4.09 -6.58 -11.48
CA THR A 121 4.49 -7.35 -12.67
C THR A 121 4.05 -6.60 -13.92
N HIS A 122 4.99 -6.32 -14.81
CA HIS A 122 4.76 -5.53 -16.04
C HIS A 122 4.03 -4.20 -15.76
N GLY A 123 4.43 -3.52 -14.68
CA GLY A 123 3.85 -2.25 -14.28
C GLY A 123 2.45 -2.32 -13.65
N VAL A 124 1.98 -3.52 -13.28
CA VAL A 124 0.68 -3.73 -12.62
C VAL A 124 0.90 -4.38 -11.26
N PRO A 125 0.41 -3.78 -10.16
CA PRO A 125 0.44 -4.41 -8.84
C PRO A 125 -0.44 -5.65 -8.81
N MET A 126 0.16 -6.82 -8.56
CA MET A 126 -0.50 -8.14 -8.61
C MET A 126 -0.70 -8.77 -7.23
N LEU A 127 0.16 -8.45 -6.27
CA LEU A 127 0.05 -8.86 -4.88
C LEU A 127 0.22 -7.62 -4.00
N GLY A 128 -0.59 -7.48 -2.97
CA GLY A 128 -0.50 -6.38 -2.02
C GLY A 128 -0.69 -6.86 -0.59
N ILE A 129 0.15 -6.34 0.31
CA ILE A 129 0.05 -6.53 1.76
C ILE A 129 0.14 -5.16 2.40
N VAL A 130 -0.86 -4.82 3.21
CA VAL A 130 -0.91 -3.62 4.04
C VAL A 130 -0.99 -4.06 5.49
N GLY A 131 0.07 -3.85 6.24
CA GLY A 131 0.12 -4.15 7.67
C GLY A 131 -0.06 -2.87 8.49
N ALA A 132 -1.00 -2.86 9.45
CA ALA A 132 -1.20 -1.79 10.42
C ALA A 132 -0.81 -2.31 11.81
N PRO A 133 0.47 -2.25 12.19
CA PRO A 133 0.99 -2.97 13.35
C PRO A 133 0.41 -2.48 14.67
N ALA A 134 0.14 -1.17 14.81
CA ALA A 134 -0.48 -0.64 16.02
C ALA A 134 -1.97 -1.01 16.16
N LEU A 135 -2.62 -1.37 15.06
CA LEU A 135 -4.01 -1.86 15.06
C LEU A 135 -4.08 -3.39 15.18
N GLY A 136 -2.96 -4.11 15.10
CA GLY A 136 -2.91 -5.56 15.08
C GLY A 136 -3.60 -6.16 13.84
N LEU A 137 -3.59 -5.47 12.71
CA LEU A 137 -4.31 -5.85 11.49
C LEU A 137 -3.37 -5.94 10.29
N ILE A 138 -3.64 -6.92 9.44
CA ILE A 138 -3.04 -7.05 8.12
C ILE A 138 -4.14 -7.31 7.09
N TRP A 139 -4.06 -6.63 5.97
CA TRP A 139 -4.87 -6.91 4.78
C TRP A 139 -3.92 -7.37 3.67
N ARG A 140 -4.26 -8.45 2.99
CA ARG A 140 -3.45 -9.00 1.92
C ARG A 140 -4.30 -9.58 0.80
N GLY A 141 -3.76 -9.62 -0.41
CA GLY A 141 -4.48 -10.16 -1.55
C GLY A 141 -3.61 -10.37 -2.77
N VAL A 142 -4.07 -11.31 -3.61
CA VAL A 142 -3.50 -11.58 -4.93
C VAL A 142 -4.59 -11.37 -5.97
N VAL A 143 -4.33 -10.54 -6.96
CA VAL A 143 -5.28 -10.20 -8.01
C VAL A 143 -5.76 -11.47 -8.73
N GLY A 144 -7.08 -11.64 -8.81
CA GLY A 144 -7.72 -12.83 -9.37
C GLY A 144 -7.89 -14.00 -8.38
N HIS A 145 -7.36 -13.92 -7.16
CA HIS A 145 -7.44 -14.98 -6.14
C HIS A 145 -8.14 -14.54 -4.85
N GLY A 146 -8.48 -13.27 -4.73
CA GLY A 146 -9.18 -12.72 -3.57
C GLY A 146 -8.27 -12.01 -2.59
N ALA A 147 -8.89 -11.51 -1.53
CA ALA A 147 -8.23 -10.78 -0.46
C ALA A 147 -8.76 -11.23 0.90
N GLU A 148 -7.96 -11.04 1.93
CA GLU A 148 -8.28 -11.43 3.30
C GLU A 148 -7.70 -10.44 4.30
N ARG A 149 -8.31 -10.39 5.48
CA ARG A 149 -7.83 -9.65 6.64
C ARG A 149 -7.41 -10.61 7.73
N LEU A 150 -6.25 -10.34 8.32
CA LEU A 150 -5.73 -11.06 9.47
C LEU A 150 -5.78 -10.16 10.69
N THR A 151 -6.23 -10.71 11.81
CA THR A 151 -6.08 -10.09 13.13
C THR A 151 -4.91 -10.76 13.83
N ILE A 152 -3.87 -9.98 14.11
CA ILE A 152 -2.67 -10.45 14.79
C ILE A 152 -2.92 -10.31 16.29
N GLY A 153 -2.96 -11.45 17.00
CA GLY A 153 -3.07 -11.47 18.45
C GLY A 153 -1.75 -11.12 19.15
N ASP A 154 -1.71 -11.35 20.42
CA ASP A 154 -0.57 -11.12 21.32
C ASP A 154 0.63 -12.09 21.10
N GLY A 155 0.64 -12.80 19.98
CA GLY A 155 1.69 -13.78 19.63
C GLY A 155 1.45 -15.18 20.21
N THR A 156 0.40 -15.40 20.99
CA THR A 156 0.07 -16.71 21.61
C THR A 156 -1.00 -17.48 20.83
N SER A 157 -1.73 -16.85 19.94
CA SER A 157 -2.81 -17.41 19.13
C SER A 157 -2.48 -17.36 17.64
N VAL A 158 -3.01 -18.35 16.90
CA VAL A 158 -2.99 -18.32 15.42
C VAL A 158 -3.80 -17.11 14.97
N PRO A 159 -3.30 -16.28 14.03
CA PRO A 159 -4.05 -15.14 13.52
C PRO A 159 -5.43 -15.56 13.00
N ALA A 160 -6.46 -14.82 13.35
CA ALA A 160 -7.77 -14.99 12.73
C ALA A 160 -7.70 -14.47 11.30
N VAL A 161 -8.12 -15.30 10.34
CA VAL A 161 -8.12 -14.96 8.91
C VAL A 161 -9.56 -14.89 8.42
N GLU A 162 -9.92 -13.77 7.82
CA GLU A 162 -11.26 -13.51 7.29
C GLU A 162 -11.17 -13.10 5.82
N PRO A 163 -11.90 -13.76 4.90
CA PRO A 163 -11.98 -13.30 3.53
C PRO A 163 -12.70 -11.95 3.50
N ILE A 164 -12.18 -11.02 2.70
CA ILE A 164 -12.75 -9.69 2.54
C ILE A 164 -13.16 -9.43 1.10
N ARG A 165 -14.12 -8.55 0.92
CA ARG A 165 -14.56 -8.05 -0.38
C ARG A 165 -14.94 -6.59 -0.28
N THR A 166 -14.73 -5.88 -1.36
CA THR A 166 -15.31 -4.54 -1.54
C THR A 166 -16.83 -4.64 -1.55
N ARG A 167 -17.49 -3.52 -1.32
CA ARG A 167 -18.96 -3.47 -1.35
C ARG A 167 -19.46 -2.81 -2.63
N PRO A 168 -20.69 -3.16 -3.08
CA PRO A 168 -21.33 -2.52 -4.21
C PRO A 168 -21.66 -1.06 -3.89
N LEU A 169 -22.01 -0.30 -4.94
CA LEU A 169 -22.51 1.06 -4.82
C LEU A 169 -23.61 1.18 -3.76
N PRO A 170 -23.58 2.24 -2.93
CA PRO A 170 -24.70 2.53 -2.06
C PRO A 170 -26.01 2.66 -2.85
N PRO A 171 -27.15 2.21 -2.30
CA PRO A 171 -28.46 2.43 -2.92
C PRO A 171 -28.69 3.91 -3.21
N VAL A 172 -29.46 4.21 -4.26
CA VAL A 172 -29.82 5.57 -4.64
C VAL A 172 -30.41 6.32 -3.44
N GLY A 173 -29.87 7.49 -3.11
CA GLY A 173 -30.28 8.29 -1.95
C GLY A 173 -29.55 7.94 -0.64
N SER A 174 -28.77 6.88 -0.59
CA SER A 174 -27.92 6.54 0.54
C SER A 174 -26.60 7.29 0.52
N PRO A 175 -25.98 7.60 1.68
CA PRO A 175 -24.71 8.29 1.73
C PRO A 175 -23.55 7.41 1.24
N TRP A 176 -22.62 8.00 0.52
CA TRP A 176 -21.33 7.42 0.21
C TRP A 176 -20.38 7.59 1.39
N ASN A 177 -19.59 6.57 1.70
CA ASN A 177 -18.46 6.70 2.62
C ASN A 177 -17.19 6.93 1.81
N ALA A 178 -16.61 8.12 1.93
CA ALA A 178 -15.37 8.46 1.26
C ALA A 178 -14.21 8.54 2.27
N ALA A 179 -13.10 7.82 1.99
CA ALA A 179 -11.87 8.06 2.71
C ALA A 179 -11.25 9.38 2.26
N VAL A 180 -10.77 10.16 3.22
CA VAL A 180 -10.02 11.39 2.98
C VAL A 180 -8.73 11.35 3.79
N SER A 181 -7.65 11.89 3.20
CA SER A 181 -6.37 11.97 3.89
C SER A 181 -6.45 12.96 5.04
N ARG A 182 -5.90 12.59 6.19
CA ARG A 182 -5.76 13.49 7.34
C ARG A 182 -4.76 14.61 7.08
N SER A 183 -3.64 14.27 6.46
CA SER A 183 -2.46 15.13 6.35
C SER A 183 -2.29 15.76 4.97
N HIS A 184 -3.01 15.27 3.94
CA HIS A 184 -2.85 15.70 2.54
C HIS A 184 -4.21 15.97 1.89
N GLY A 185 -4.91 17.00 2.38
CA GLY A 185 -6.12 17.51 1.73
C GLY A 185 -5.76 18.30 0.47
N ASP A 186 -6.57 18.18 -0.59
CA ASP A 186 -6.43 18.98 -1.81
C ASP A 186 -7.80 19.42 -2.35
N PRO A 187 -7.89 20.63 -2.96
CA PRO A 187 -9.15 21.18 -3.45
C PRO A 187 -9.82 20.36 -4.56
N ARG A 188 -9.04 19.63 -5.38
CA ARG A 188 -9.58 18.79 -6.47
C ARG A 188 -10.30 17.59 -5.89
N THR A 189 -9.71 16.94 -4.90
CA THR A 189 -10.32 15.83 -4.15
C THR A 189 -11.60 16.30 -3.45
N GLU A 190 -11.59 17.46 -2.79
CA GLU A 190 -12.78 18.00 -2.14
C GLU A 190 -13.90 18.31 -3.15
N THR A 191 -13.57 18.90 -4.29
CA THR A 191 -14.53 19.16 -5.38
C THR A 191 -15.12 17.85 -5.91
N PHE A 192 -14.30 16.83 -6.12
CA PHE A 192 -14.75 15.52 -6.59
C PHE A 192 -15.72 14.85 -5.60
N ILE A 193 -15.42 14.94 -4.31
CA ILE A 193 -16.29 14.39 -3.24
C ILE A 193 -17.60 15.17 -3.17
N ALA A 194 -17.56 16.51 -3.27
CA ALA A 194 -18.74 17.37 -3.18
C ALA A 194 -19.78 17.17 -4.32
N GLN A 195 -19.35 16.59 -5.45
CA GLN A 195 -20.25 16.23 -6.56
C GLN A 195 -21.16 15.02 -6.25
N ARG A 196 -20.89 14.30 -5.16
CA ARG A 196 -21.68 13.14 -4.75
C ARG A 196 -22.64 13.49 -3.64
N PRO A 197 -23.94 13.11 -3.74
CA PRO A 197 -24.93 13.43 -2.71
C PRO A 197 -24.61 12.69 -1.41
N HIS A 198 -24.78 13.35 -0.29
CA HIS A 198 -24.76 12.78 1.06
C HIS A 198 -23.47 12.00 1.40
N VAL A 199 -22.27 12.57 1.14
CA VAL A 199 -21.01 11.91 1.46
C VAL A 199 -20.67 11.98 2.96
N CYS A 200 -20.44 10.83 3.56
CA CYS A 200 -19.80 10.68 4.88
C CYS A 200 -18.29 10.60 4.72
N ARG A 201 -17.57 11.61 5.21
CA ARG A 201 -16.10 11.63 5.18
C ARG A 201 -15.51 10.80 6.32
N ARG A 202 -14.63 9.90 5.99
CA ARG A 202 -13.81 9.14 6.94
C ARG A 202 -12.37 9.64 6.85
N VAL A 203 -11.96 10.42 7.85
CA VAL A 203 -10.60 10.97 7.93
C VAL A 203 -9.68 9.90 8.50
N LEU A 204 -8.73 9.41 7.69
CA LEU A 204 -7.82 8.32 8.02
C LEU A 204 -6.39 8.66 7.58
N GLY A 205 -5.40 8.04 8.25
CA GLY A 205 -3.99 8.08 7.86
C GLY A 205 -3.63 6.96 6.88
N SER A 206 -2.47 7.04 6.26
CA SER A 206 -1.75 6.01 5.48
C SER A 206 -2.59 5.13 4.52
N ALA A 207 -2.10 3.95 4.17
CA ALA A 207 -2.77 2.97 3.32
C ALA A 207 -3.96 2.26 4.00
N VAL A 208 -4.26 2.52 5.28
CA VAL A 208 -5.51 2.07 5.94
C VAL A 208 -6.74 2.48 5.13
N LYS A 209 -6.68 3.60 4.40
CA LYS A 209 -7.74 4.04 3.49
C LYS A 209 -8.06 3.03 2.39
N PHE A 210 -7.02 2.46 1.75
CA PHE A 210 -7.18 1.38 0.77
C PHE A 210 -7.72 0.10 1.41
N ALA A 211 -7.20 -0.25 2.59
CA ALA A 211 -7.63 -1.43 3.33
C ALA A 211 -9.13 -1.39 3.64
N HIS A 212 -9.65 -0.22 4.05
CA HIS A 212 -11.07 -0.05 4.30
C HIS A 212 -11.95 0.03 3.05
N VAL A 213 -11.39 0.35 1.89
CA VAL A 213 -12.09 0.12 0.62
C VAL A 213 -12.16 -1.36 0.32
N ALA A 214 -11.05 -2.09 0.48
CA ALA A 214 -10.97 -3.52 0.20
C ALA A 214 -11.86 -4.38 1.11
N ASP A 215 -12.01 -4.02 2.40
CA ASP A 215 -12.87 -4.75 3.34
C ASP A 215 -14.33 -4.24 3.38
N GLY A 216 -14.71 -3.35 2.46
CA GLY A 216 -16.08 -2.89 2.27
C GLY A 216 -16.57 -1.88 3.31
N GLN A 217 -15.72 -1.31 4.15
CA GLN A 217 -16.10 -0.25 5.10
C GLN A 217 -16.25 1.11 4.43
N ILE A 218 -15.53 1.33 3.32
CA ILE A 218 -15.49 2.57 2.56
C ILE A 218 -15.85 2.29 1.11
N ASP A 219 -16.62 3.20 0.47
CA ASP A 219 -17.06 3.05 -0.92
C ASP A 219 -16.02 3.56 -1.90
N ILE A 220 -15.27 4.63 -1.50
CA ILE A 220 -14.36 5.32 -2.40
C ILE A 220 -13.21 5.98 -1.65
N TYR A 221 -12.01 5.91 -2.23
CA TYR A 221 -10.87 6.70 -1.78
C TYR A 221 -10.27 7.49 -2.94
N PRO A 222 -10.67 8.76 -3.13
CA PRO A 222 -10.06 9.66 -4.12
C PRO A 222 -8.84 10.36 -3.51
N ARG A 223 -7.77 10.48 -4.30
CA ARG A 223 -6.64 11.37 -4.08
C ARG A 223 -6.23 11.97 -5.41
N LEU A 224 -6.58 13.24 -5.64
CA LEU A 224 -6.32 13.96 -6.88
C LEU A 224 -5.10 14.88 -6.79
N SER A 225 -4.27 14.66 -5.77
CA SER A 225 -2.92 15.22 -5.60
C SER A 225 -1.86 14.14 -5.79
N PRO A 226 -0.66 14.52 -6.24
CA PRO A 226 0.45 13.58 -6.42
C PRO A 226 0.81 12.82 -5.12
N THR A 227 1.26 11.59 -5.30
CA THR A 227 1.82 10.76 -4.24
C THR A 227 2.82 9.77 -4.84
N SER A 228 3.61 9.11 -4.03
CA SER A 228 4.59 8.13 -4.48
C SER A 228 3.94 6.80 -4.86
N GLU A 229 4.59 6.04 -5.76
CA GLU A 229 4.10 4.73 -6.17
C GLU A 229 4.02 3.75 -5.00
N TRP A 230 4.93 3.82 -4.03
CA TRP A 230 4.96 2.95 -2.84
C TRP A 230 3.82 3.19 -1.86
N ASP A 231 3.24 4.41 -1.81
CA ASP A 231 2.01 4.73 -1.04
C ASP A 231 0.78 4.01 -1.62
N VAL A 232 0.83 3.65 -2.93
CA VAL A 232 -0.35 3.20 -3.69
C VAL A 232 -0.30 1.72 -4.06
N GLY A 233 0.88 1.18 -4.38
CA GLY A 233 1.03 -0.13 -5.01
C GLY A 233 0.38 -1.28 -4.23
N ALA A 234 0.63 -1.38 -2.92
CA ALA A 234 0.06 -2.43 -2.06
C ALA A 234 -1.46 -2.29 -1.96
N GLY A 235 -1.94 -1.08 -1.68
CA GLY A 235 -3.37 -0.77 -1.60
C GLY A 235 -4.10 -0.99 -2.92
N HIS A 236 -3.47 -0.67 -4.05
CA HIS A 236 -4.01 -0.93 -5.38
C HIS A 236 -4.27 -2.43 -5.60
N ALA A 237 -3.25 -3.27 -5.40
CA ALA A 237 -3.39 -4.71 -5.56
C ALA A 237 -4.46 -5.29 -4.64
N LEU A 238 -4.48 -4.84 -3.38
CA LEU A 238 -5.44 -5.27 -2.38
C LEU A 238 -6.89 -4.95 -2.78
N VAL A 239 -7.18 -3.71 -3.19
CA VAL A 239 -8.52 -3.29 -3.63
C VAL A 239 -8.97 -4.09 -4.84
N VAL A 240 -8.09 -4.28 -5.83
CA VAL A 240 -8.41 -5.07 -7.04
C VAL A 240 -8.62 -6.54 -6.69
N ALA A 241 -7.80 -7.13 -5.81
CA ALA A 241 -7.97 -8.49 -5.33
C ALA A 241 -9.32 -8.70 -4.59
N ALA A 242 -9.78 -7.67 -3.86
CA ALA A 242 -11.06 -7.69 -3.17
C ALA A 242 -12.30 -7.45 -4.08
N GLY A 243 -12.10 -7.16 -5.37
CA GLY A 243 -13.17 -6.98 -6.37
C GLY A 243 -13.45 -5.52 -6.76
N GLY A 244 -12.68 -4.58 -6.23
CA GLY A 244 -12.74 -3.16 -6.60
C GLY A 244 -11.89 -2.80 -7.82
N LYS A 245 -11.70 -1.51 -8.02
CA LYS A 245 -10.91 -0.96 -9.14
C LYS A 245 -10.12 0.27 -8.67
N VAL A 246 -8.93 0.47 -9.24
CA VAL A 246 -8.14 1.70 -9.00
C VAL A 246 -7.75 2.30 -10.35
N THR A 247 -8.07 3.59 -10.54
CA THR A 247 -7.84 4.31 -11.81
C THR A 247 -7.40 5.73 -11.55
N ASP A 248 -6.95 6.43 -12.59
CA ASP A 248 -6.91 7.89 -12.57
C ASP A 248 -8.35 8.48 -12.60
N SER A 249 -8.47 9.81 -12.56
CA SER A 249 -9.76 10.51 -12.60
C SER A 249 -10.52 10.34 -13.93
N LYS A 250 -9.87 9.82 -14.97
CA LYS A 250 -10.41 9.58 -16.31
C LYS A 250 -10.72 8.09 -16.57
N GLY A 251 -10.59 7.24 -15.55
CA GLY A 251 -10.83 5.80 -15.66
C GLY A 251 -9.66 5.00 -16.24
N LYS A 252 -8.50 5.62 -16.49
CA LYS A 252 -7.34 4.90 -17.02
C LYS A 252 -6.63 4.12 -15.92
N PRO A 253 -6.13 2.89 -16.21
CA PRO A 253 -5.30 2.13 -15.29
C PRO A 253 -4.01 2.87 -14.93
N LEU A 254 -3.59 2.76 -13.70
CA LEU A 254 -2.28 3.24 -13.24
C LEU A 254 -1.16 2.30 -13.72
N ARG A 255 0.05 2.83 -13.88
CA ARG A 255 1.26 2.08 -14.21
C ARG A 255 2.36 2.41 -13.23
N PHE A 256 3.13 1.41 -12.86
CA PHE A 256 4.15 1.46 -11.81
C PHE A 256 5.52 1.07 -12.36
N GLY A 257 6.57 1.65 -11.78
CA GLY A 257 7.97 1.36 -12.15
C GLY A 257 8.41 1.95 -13.49
N THR A 258 7.57 2.75 -14.14
CA THR A 258 7.84 3.31 -15.48
C THR A 258 7.85 4.83 -15.50
N SER A 259 7.55 5.47 -14.37
CA SER A 259 7.47 6.93 -14.30
C SER A 259 8.84 7.58 -14.46
N PRO A 260 9.03 8.48 -15.45
CA PRO A 260 10.23 9.30 -15.54
C PRO A 260 10.35 10.32 -14.39
N ASP A 261 9.26 10.56 -13.68
CA ASP A 261 9.10 11.60 -12.66
C ASP A 261 9.27 11.02 -11.23
N ASN A 262 10.35 10.27 -10.97
CA ASN A 262 10.69 9.76 -9.64
C ASN A 262 9.57 8.95 -8.95
N PHE A 263 8.92 8.03 -9.68
CA PHE A 263 7.92 7.12 -9.14
C PHE A 263 6.67 7.82 -8.56
N ILE A 264 6.18 8.84 -9.25
CA ILE A 264 5.00 9.60 -8.83
C ILE A 264 3.73 9.06 -9.52
N VAL A 265 2.70 8.82 -8.71
CA VAL A 265 1.30 8.66 -9.14
C VAL A 265 0.66 10.05 -9.09
N PRO A 266 0.28 10.65 -10.22
CA PRO A 266 -0.23 12.03 -10.26
C PRO A 266 -1.55 12.19 -9.51
N GLU A 267 -2.42 11.18 -9.63
CA GLU A 267 -3.73 11.11 -9.00
C GLU A 267 -4.28 9.68 -9.07
N PHE A 268 -5.20 9.34 -8.17
CA PHE A 268 -5.94 8.08 -8.26
C PHE A 268 -7.31 8.17 -7.59
N ILE A 269 -8.14 7.18 -7.94
CA ILE A 269 -9.40 6.90 -7.25
C ILE A 269 -9.49 5.39 -7.05
N ALA A 270 -9.59 4.95 -5.79
CA ALA A 270 -9.91 3.57 -5.46
C ALA A 270 -11.42 3.44 -5.26
N TRP A 271 -12.03 2.56 -6.02
CA TRP A 271 -13.47 2.30 -6.09
C TRP A 271 -13.78 0.96 -5.43
N GLY A 272 -14.68 0.94 -4.44
CA GLY A 272 -15.20 -0.31 -3.89
C GLY A 272 -16.01 -1.08 -4.92
N ASP A 273 -16.89 -0.40 -5.66
CA ASP A 273 -17.59 -0.99 -6.80
C ASP A 273 -16.87 -0.67 -8.10
N ALA A 274 -16.34 -1.69 -8.77
CA ALA A 274 -15.62 -1.53 -10.03
C ALA A 274 -16.48 -0.93 -11.16
N SER A 275 -17.81 -1.08 -11.10
CA SER A 275 -18.76 -0.52 -12.07
C SER A 275 -18.96 0.99 -11.90
N ALA A 276 -18.57 1.56 -10.76
CA ALA A 276 -18.63 2.99 -10.49
C ALA A 276 -17.49 3.79 -11.14
N ALA A 277 -16.43 3.09 -11.56
CA ALA A 277 -15.31 3.73 -12.24
C ALA A 277 -15.70 4.12 -13.67
N PRO A 278 -15.30 5.31 -14.15
CA PRO A 278 -15.58 5.76 -15.52
C PRO A 278 -14.94 4.87 -16.58
#